data_948d4fe9b5d560a16ebdc6a046c0bfc9
#
_entry.id   948d4fe9b5d560a16ebdc6a046c0bfc9
#
_cell.length_a   1.000
_cell.length_b   1.000
_cell.length_c   1.000
_cell.angle_alpha   90.00
_cell.angle_beta   90.00
_cell.angle_gamma   90.00
#
_symmetry.space_group_name_H-M   'P 1'
#
loop_
_entity.id
_entity.type
_entity.pdbx_description
1 polymer ?
#
loop_
_entity_poly.entity_id
_entity_poly.type
_entity_poly.pdbx_seq_one_letter_code
_entity_poly.pdbx_strand_id
1 'polypeptide(L)'
;MRESTSAVPRELPDYLRDTYTWAYLDHRTLPWLDRPVVVSAILWGNADRLMSRAVSEFKPGQQVLQAAAVYGDFSPRLARQLGEGGELLVLDVAPIQIANTRRKLARWPLTTHAQVADLTEPVGRRFDGVCCFFLLHEVPSTARRCIVANLLDAVEPGGKIVFVDYHKPRWWHPMRPVMALVFRYLEPFANSLLDESIETLVPEAADFEWRKETFFGGLYQKVVGIRR
;
A
#
# COMPACT_ATOMS: atom_id res chain seq x y z
N MET A 1 27.17 -16.50 13.02
CA MET A 1 26.81 -15.09 13.30
C MET A 1 27.31 -14.28 12.11
N ARG A 2 26.47 -14.03 11.12
CA ARG A 2 26.76 -13.13 10.00
C ARG A 2 25.90 -11.91 10.21
N GLU A 3 26.56 -10.79 10.48
CA GLU A 3 25.94 -9.48 10.56
C GLU A 3 25.29 -9.17 9.20
N SER A 4 23.98 -9.00 9.24
CA SER A 4 23.21 -8.44 8.12
C SER A 4 23.65 -7.00 7.95
N THR A 5 24.38 -6.74 6.91
CA THR A 5 24.78 -5.40 6.46
C THR A 5 23.50 -4.59 6.20
N SER A 6 23.17 -3.71 7.12
CA SER A 6 22.10 -2.72 6.95
C SER A 6 22.54 -1.82 5.79
N ALA A 7 21.88 -1.97 4.65
CA ALA A 7 22.08 -1.09 3.52
C ALA A 7 21.75 0.34 3.95
N VAL A 8 22.70 1.24 3.79
CA VAL A 8 22.52 2.69 3.94
C VAL A 8 21.36 3.10 3.01
N PRO A 9 20.39 3.92 3.46
CA PRO A 9 19.31 4.36 2.60
C PRO A 9 19.87 4.99 1.34
N ARG A 10 19.56 4.44 0.17
CA ARG A 10 19.73 5.12 -1.11
C ARG A 10 18.96 6.43 -1.05
N GLU A 11 19.43 7.44 -1.79
CA GLU A 11 18.69 8.69 -1.95
C GLU A 11 17.23 8.38 -2.32
N LEU A 12 16.29 9.14 -1.74
CA LEU A 12 14.87 8.99 -2.05
C LEU A 12 14.65 9.04 -3.57
N PRO A 13 13.78 8.19 -4.13
CA PRO A 13 13.48 8.21 -5.55
C PRO A 13 13.08 9.61 -6.04
N ASP A 14 13.57 10.00 -7.21
CA ASP A 14 13.35 11.35 -7.76
C ASP A 14 11.85 11.68 -7.87
N TYR A 15 11.02 10.73 -8.31
CA TYR A 15 9.58 10.94 -8.43
C TYR A 15 8.91 11.27 -7.09
N LEU A 16 9.39 10.69 -5.98
CA LEU A 16 8.86 10.97 -4.64
C LEU A 16 9.28 12.36 -4.17
N ARG A 17 10.54 12.70 -4.41
CA ARG A 17 11.09 13.99 -4.04
C ARG A 17 10.48 15.13 -4.85
N ASP A 18 10.29 14.93 -6.16
CA ASP A 18 9.84 15.99 -7.06
C ASP A 18 8.32 16.20 -7.02
N THR A 19 7.54 15.14 -6.76
CA THR A 19 6.07 15.18 -6.82
C THR A 19 5.41 15.25 -5.45
N TYR A 20 5.92 14.46 -4.48
CA TYR A 20 5.20 14.19 -3.23
C TYR A 20 5.89 14.73 -1.97
N THR A 21 6.89 15.64 -2.09
CA THR A 21 7.58 16.24 -0.93
C THR A 21 6.60 16.81 0.08
N TRP A 22 5.60 17.55 -0.37
CA TRP A 22 4.60 18.19 0.48
C TRP A 22 3.71 17.20 1.23
N ALA A 23 3.45 16.05 0.64
CA ALA A 23 2.57 15.03 1.22
C ALA A 23 3.31 14.08 2.16
N TYR A 24 4.50 13.60 1.78
CA TYR A 24 5.15 12.49 2.46
C TYR A 24 6.46 12.82 3.16
N LEU A 25 7.08 13.97 2.84
CA LEU A 25 8.41 14.33 3.34
C LEU A 25 8.42 15.55 4.26
N ASP A 26 7.30 16.24 4.42
CA ASP A 26 7.22 17.43 5.29
C ASP A 26 6.66 17.07 6.67
N HIS A 27 7.48 17.27 7.71
CA HIS A 27 7.11 17.09 9.11
C HIS A 27 5.91 17.96 9.57
N ARG A 28 5.62 19.05 8.86
CA ARG A 28 4.55 19.98 9.22
C ARG A 28 3.19 19.50 8.72
N THR A 29 3.14 18.89 7.54
CA THR A 29 1.91 18.40 6.93
C THR A 29 1.50 17.02 7.45
N LEU A 30 2.48 16.16 7.81
CA LEU A 30 2.26 14.80 8.26
C LEU A 30 1.25 14.69 9.43
N PRO A 31 1.34 15.45 10.55
CA PRO A 31 0.38 15.31 11.65
C PRO A 31 -1.05 15.69 11.29
N TRP A 32 -1.22 16.52 10.27
CA TRP A 32 -2.53 16.93 9.78
C TRP A 32 -3.10 15.90 8.81
N LEU A 33 -2.31 15.44 7.84
CA LEU A 33 -2.71 14.42 6.86
C LEU A 33 -2.98 13.06 7.52
N ASP A 34 -2.30 12.75 8.64
CA ASP A 34 -2.46 11.48 9.37
C ASP A 34 -3.75 11.40 10.22
N ARG A 35 -4.57 12.46 10.22
CA ARG A 35 -5.85 12.46 10.94
C ARG A 35 -6.89 11.62 10.18
N PRO A 36 -7.61 10.70 10.87
CA PRO A 36 -8.62 9.85 10.21
C PRO A 36 -9.69 10.64 9.45
N VAL A 37 -10.07 11.81 9.95
CA VAL A 37 -11.04 12.70 9.29
C VAL A 37 -10.50 13.23 7.96
N VAL A 38 -9.21 13.59 7.90
CA VAL A 38 -8.56 14.07 6.68
C VAL A 38 -8.44 12.95 5.67
N VAL A 39 -7.99 11.76 6.10
CA VAL A 39 -7.93 10.56 5.24
C VAL A 39 -9.31 10.20 4.70
N SER A 40 -10.35 10.29 5.55
CA SER A 40 -11.73 10.06 5.12
C SER A 40 -12.19 11.08 4.09
N ALA A 41 -11.86 12.36 4.26
CA ALA A 41 -12.19 13.41 3.31
C ALA A 41 -11.49 13.19 1.95
N ILE A 42 -10.19 12.85 1.95
CA ILE A 42 -9.41 12.54 0.75
C ILE A 42 -10.03 11.37 -0.03
N LEU A 43 -10.51 10.35 0.68
CA LEU A 43 -11.15 9.16 0.08
C LEU A 43 -12.68 9.27 -0.03
N TRP A 44 -13.22 10.49 -0.03
CA TRP A 44 -14.65 10.76 -0.22
C TRP A 44 -15.54 9.95 0.72
N GLY A 45 -15.15 9.81 1.99
CA GLY A 45 -15.87 9.05 3.01
C GLY A 45 -15.71 7.52 2.91
N ASN A 46 -14.89 7.01 1.99
CA ASN A 46 -14.72 5.56 1.79
C ASN A 46 -13.57 4.95 2.59
N ALA A 47 -12.77 5.73 3.32
CA ALA A 47 -11.56 5.26 4.01
C ALA A 47 -11.85 4.04 4.91
N ASP A 48 -12.81 4.16 5.82
CA ASP A 48 -13.15 3.08 6.76
C ASP A 48 -13.59 1.79 6.04
N ARG A 49 -14.44 1.92 5.02
CA ARG A 49 -14.90 0.79 4.21
C ARG A 49 -13.75 0.09 3.49
N LEU A 50 -12.86 0.85 2.84
CA LEU A 50 -11.73 0.30 2.10
C LEU A 50 -10.71 -0.37 3.03
N MET A 51 -10.36 0.28 4.14
CA MET A 51 -9.48 -0.27 5.16
C MET A 51 -10.04 -1.56 5.75
N SER A 52 -11.31 -1.57 6.15
CA SER A 52 -11.97 -2.75 6.73
C SER A 52 -12.04 -3.91 5.73
N ARG A 53 -12.31 -3.62 4.45
CA ARG A 53 -12.33 -4.63 3.39
C ARG A 53 -10.95 -5.20 3.05
N ALA A 54 -9.87 -4.42 3.20
CA ALA A 54 -8.52 -4.91 3.04
C ALA A 54 -8.10 -5.77 4.24
N VAL A 55 -8.29 -5.26 5.46
CA VAL A 55 -7.89 -5.91 6.71
C VAL A 55 -8.60 -7.25 6.90
N SER A 56 -9.90 -7.34 6.54
CA SER A 56 -10.69 -8.59 6.67
C SER A 56 -10.20 -9.75 5.79
N GLU A 57 -9.27 -9.51 4.88
CA GLU A 57 -8.66 -10.57 4.07
C GLU A 57 -7.62 -11.39 4.86
N PHE A 58 -7.11 -10.85 5.96
CA PHE A 58 -6.07 -11.49 6.76
C PHE A 58 -6.66 -12.14 8.02
N LYS A 59 -6.00 -13.20 8.49
CA LYS A 59 -6.43 -13.97 9.67
C LYS A 59 -5.50 -13.70 10.86
N PRO A 60 -5.99 -13.87 12.09
CA PRO A 60 -5.13 -13.87 13.27
C PRO A 60 -3.98 -14.87 13.13
N GLY A 61 -2.80 -14.50 13.66
CA GLY A 61 -1.61 -15.34 13.65
C GLY A 61 -0.79 -15.31 12.37
N GLN A 62 -1.24 -14.66 11.29
CA GLN A 62 -0.51 -14.58 10.04
C GLN A 62 0.69 -13.63 10.10
N GLN A 63 1.72 -13.93 9.31
CA GLN A 63 2.82 -13.03 8.99
C GLN A 63 2.45 -12.21 7.76
N VAL A 64 2.35 -10.88 7.93
CA VAL A 64 1.87 -10.00 6.87
C VAL A 64 2.87 -8.88 6.59
N LEU A 65 3.15 -8.66 5.30
CA LEU A 65 3.85 -7.49 4.79
C LEU A 65 2.83 -6.41 4.40
N GLN A 66 3.00 -5.21 4.95
CA GLN A 66 2.36 -4.00 4.42
C GLN A 66 3.35 -3.24 3.56
N ALA A 67 3.02 -3.11 2.27
CA ALA A 67 3.78 -2.34 1.30
C ALA A 67 3.34 -0.87 1.35
N ALA A 68 4.24 -0.01 1.70
CA ALA A 68 4.14 1.40 2.03
C ALA A 68 3.37 1.72 3.33
N ALA A 69 3.79 2.78 3.99
CA ALA A 69 3.09 3.35 5.13
C ALA A 69 1.82 4.08 4.66
N VAL A 70 0.77 4.00 5.45
CA VAL A 70 -0.53 4.60 5.12
C VAL A 70 -0.92 5.61 6.19
N TYR A 71 -1.48 6.74 5.78
CA TYR A 71 -2.07 7.71 6.70
C TYR A 71 -3.28 7.15 7.43
N GLY A 72 -3.59 7.72 8.60
CA GLY A 72 -4.66 7.27 9.47
C GLY A 72 -4.30 6.01 10.26
N ASP A 73 -5.26 5.15 10.49
CA ASP A 73 -5.16 4.00 11.40
C ASP A 73 -5.08 2.63 10.70
N PHE A 74 -4.70 2.59 9.42
CA PHE A 74 -4.65 1.35 8.65
C PHE A 74 -3.70 0.31 9.26
N SER A 75 -2.41 0.68 9.48
CA SER A 75 -1.42 -0.23 10.07
C SER A 75 -1.83 -0.71 11.48
N PRO A 76 -2.32 0.16 12.38
CA PRO A 76 -2.96 -0.25 13.63
C PRO A 76 -4.13 -1.23 13.49
N ARG A 77 -5.01 -1.05 12.51
CA ARG A 77 -6.12 -1.99 12.25
C ARG A 77 -5.60 -3.35 11.81
N LEU A 78 -4.61 -3.35 10.91
CA LEU A 78 -3.99 -4.58 10.42
C LEU A 78 -3.28 -5.32 11.56
N ALA A 79 -2.49 -4.61 12.38
CA ALA A 79 -1.85 -5.18 13.58
C ALA A 79 -2.87 -5.80 14.55
N ARG A 80 -3.99 -5.11 14.79
CA ARG A 80 -5.08 -5.63 15.65
C ARG A 80 -5.72 -6.88 15.06
N GLN A 81 -5.91 -6.95 13.74
CA GLN A 81 -6.49 -8.10 13.04
C GLN A 81 -5.60 -9.32 13.16
N LEU A 82 -4.27 -9.13 13.06
CA LEU A 82 -3.31 -10.24 13.18
C LEU A 82 -3.22 -10.79 14.60
N GLY A 83 -3.46 -9.96 15.60
CA GLY A 83 -3.57 -10.37 17.00
C GLY A 83 -2.30 -11.00 17.57
N GLU A 84 -2.46 -11.76 18.66
CA GLU A 84 -1.37 -12.48 19.31
C GLU A 84 -0.85 -13.60 18.39
N GLY A 85 0.47 -13.69 18.25
CA GLY A 85 1.16 -14.64 17.38
C GLY A 85 1.27 -14.21 15.92
N GLY A 86 0.62 -13.10 15.52
CA GLY A 86 0.81 -12.51 14.20
C GLY A 86 2.06 -11.63 14.11
N GLU A 87 2.55 -11.43 12.90
CA GLU A 87 3.65 -10.50 12.61
C GLU A 87 3.22 -9.49 11.54
N LEU A 88 3.54 -8.22 11.75
CA LEU A 88 3.37 -7.17 10.76
C LEU A 88 4.73 -6.52 10.45
N LEU A 89 5.16 -6.64 9.20
CA LEU A 89 6.27 -5.85 8.66
C LEU A 89 5.72 -4.74 7.77
N VAL A 90 6.09 -3.49 8.04
CA VAL A 90 5.78 -2.35 7.19
C VAL A 90 7.06 -1.86 6.53
N LEU A 91 7.08 -1.80 5.21
CA LEU A 91 8.19 -1.27 4.42
C LEU A 91 7.77 0.01 3.71
N ASP A 92 8.61 1.04 3.79
CA ASP A 92 8.40 2.31 3.10
C ASP A 92 9.75 2.96 2.80
N VAL A 93 9.86 3.64 1.68
CA VAL A 93 11.09 4.32 1.28
C VAL A 93 11.34 5.62 2.08
N ALA A 94 10.29 6.22 2.65
CA ALA A 94 10.38 7.48 3.38
C ALA A 94 10.65 7.28 4.89
N PRO A 95 11.83 7.70 5.43
CA PRO A 95 12.16 7.54 6.84
C PRO A 95 11.16 8.18 7.80
N ILE A 96 10.58 9.33 7.40
CA ILE A 96 9.58 10.03 8.21
C ILE A 96 8.29 9.22 8.36
N GLN A 97 7.86 8.54 7.31
CA GLN A 97 6.67 7.67 7.33
C GLN A 97 6.92 6.44 8.21
N ILE A 98 8.12 5.87 8.14
CA ILE A 98 8.52 4.77 9.01
C ILE A 98 8.56 5.20 10.49
N ALA A 99 9.11 6.37 10.79
CA ALA A 99 9.12 6.90 12.16
C ALA A 99 7.69 7.09 12.70
N ASN A 100 6.78 7.65 11.88
CA ASN A 100 5.37 7.80 12.24
C ASN A 100 4.68 6.44 12.44
N THR A 101 4.92 5.48 11.56
CA THR A 101 4.36 4.13 11.66
C THR A 101 4.83 3.41 12.92
N ARG A 102 6.11 3.47 13.26
CA ARG A 102 6.64 2.94 14.53
C ARG A 102 5.92 3.53 15.74
N ARG A 103 5.68 4.85 15.75
CA ARG A 103 4.93 5.50 16.81
C ARG A 103 3.50 4.98 16.92
N LYS A 104 2.80 4.77 15.79
CA LYS A 104 1.43 4.23 15.76
C LYS A 104 1.38 2.79 16.23
N LEU A 105 2.37 1.98 15.89
CA LEU A 105 2.43 0.56 16.21
C LEU A 105 2.93 0.25 17.61
N ALA A 106 3.58 1.18 18.31
CA ALA A 106 4.16 0.98 19.65
C ALA A 106 3.16 0.51 20.74
N ARG A 107 1.86 0.60 20.47
CA ARG A 107 0.79 0.22 21.43
C ARG A 107 0.29 -1.21 21.24
N TRP A 108 0.76 -1.94 20.23
CA TRP A 108 0.26 -3.29 19.94
C TRP A 108 1.21 -4.36 20.47
N PRO A 109 0.69 -5.38 21.21
CA PRO A 109 1.49 -6.41 21.84
C PRO A 109 1.82 -7.56 20.87
N LEU A 110 2.11 -7.28 19.62
CA LEU A 110 2.56 -8.28 18.67
C LEU A 110 3.90 -7.86 18.05
N THR A 111 4.56 -8.78 17.39
CA THR A 111 5.80 -8.48 16.70
C THR A 111 5.52 -7.58 15.51
N THR A 112 5.75 -6.28 15.66
CA THR A 112 5.61 -5.30 14.60
C THR A 112 6.95 -4.67 14.26
N HIS A 113 7.26 -4.64 12.97
CA HIS A 113 8.47 -4.01 12.45
C HIS A 113 8.09 -2.99 11.39
N ALA A 114 8.75 -1.85 11.40
CA ALA A 114 8.64 -0.85 10.34
C ALA A 114 10.05 -0.45 9.92
N GLN A 115 10.38 -0.62 8.65
CA GLN A 115 11.74 -0.46 8.12
C GLN A 115 11.74 0.39 6.86
N VAL A 116 12.79 1.19 6.71
CA VAL A 116 13.04 1.92 5.47
C VAL A 116 13.55 0.95 4.43
N ALA A 117 12.80 0.81 3.32
CA ALA A 117 13.18 -0.07 2.22
C ALA A 117 12.55 0.45 0.92
N ASP A 118 13.26 0.22 -0.19
CA ASP A 118 12.74 0.47 -1.53
C ASP A 118 12.05 -0.79 -2.04
N LEU A 119 10.76 -0.72 -2.31
CA LEU A 119 9.96 -1.84 -2.80
C LEU A 119 10.25 -2.19 -4.27
N THR A 120 11.03 -1.40 -4.98
CA THR A 120 11.57 -1.79 -6.30
C THR A 120 12.69 -2.82 -6.19
N GLU A 121 13.22 -3.05 -4.97
CA GLU A 121 14.18 -4.11 -4.66
C GLU A 121 13.45 -5.33 -4.05
N PRO A 122 14.01 -6.54 -4.18
CA PRO A 122 13.44 -7.75 -3.60
C PRO A 122 13.29 -7.66 -2.07
N VAL A 123 12.15 -8.11 -1.55
CA VAL A 123 11.87 -8.10 -0.10
C VAL A 123 12.74 -9.10 0.67
N GLY A 124 13.20 -10.18 0.01
CA GLY A 124 14.14 -11.15 0.58
C GLY A 124 13.52 -12.19 1.53
N ARG A 125 12.22 -12.11 1.81
CA ARG A 125 11.45 -13.14 2.55
C ARG A 125 10.01 -13.21 2.07
N ARG A 126 9.31 -14.29 2.40
CA ARG A 126 7.90 -14.48 2.07
C ARG A 126 7.01 -14.36 3.29
N PHE A 127 5.72 -14.16 3.03
CA PHE A 127 4.68 -13.90 4.02
C PHE A 127 3.40 -14.67 3.68
N ASP A 128 2.61 -15.02 4.70
CA ASP A 128 1.26 -15.56 4.51
C ASP A 128 0.34 -14.56 3.78
N GLY A 129 0.63 -13.27 3.96
CA GLY A 129 -0.13 -12.21 3.34
C GLY A 129 0.71 -10.98 2.99
N VAL A 130 0.36 -10.32 1.89
CA VAL A 130 0.93 -9.04 1.47
C VAL A 130 -0.21 -8.06 1.24
N CYS A 131 -0.09 -6.83 1.75
CA CYS A 131 -1.08 -5.77 1.56
C CYS A 131 -0.44 -4.52 0.99
N CYS A 132 -0.90 -4.10 -0.19
CA CYS A 132 -0.53 -2.87 -0.86
C CYS A 132 -1.76 -1.96 -0.91
N PHE A 133 -1.75 -0.89 -0.13
CA PHE A 133 -2.91 -0.02 0.07
C PHE A 133 -2.56 1.40 -0.36
N PHE A 134 -3.12 1.85 -1.48
CA PHE A 134 -2.91 3.18 -2.05
C PHE A 134 -1.43 3.55 -2.29
N LEU A 135 -0.69 2.69 -2.99
CA LEU A 135 0.69 2.93 -3.40
C LEU A 135 0.84 3.02 -4.92
N LEU A 136 0.13 2.16 -5.67
CA LEU A 136 0.45 1.96 -7.08
C LEU A 136 0.17 3.20 -7.95
N HIS A 137 -0.78 4.04 -7.56
CA HIS A 137 -1.09 5.30 -8.25
C HIS A 137 -0.04 6.40 -8.03
N GLU A 138 0.81 6.27 -7.01
CA GLU A 138 1.84 7.26 -6.66
C GLU A 138 3.17 7.04 -7.38
N VAL A 139 3.32 5.89 -8.05
CA VAL A 139 4.62 5.50 -8.65
C VAL A 139 4.54 5.42 -10.17
N PRO A 140 5.65 5.76 -10.88
CA PRO A 140 5.75 5.58 -12.33
C PRO A 140 5.50 4.12 -12.75
N SER A 141 5.01 3.91 -13.97
CA SER A 141 4.65 2.56 -14.47
C SER A 141 5.81 1.57 -14.42
N THR A 142 7.05 2.00 -14.65
CA THR A 142 8.24 1.15 -14.54
C THR A 142 8.48 0.68 -13.10
N ALA A 143 8.47 1.61 -12.13
CA ALA A 143 8.61 1.28 -10.71
C ALA A 143 7.42 0.43 -10.23
N ARG A 144 6.20 0.72 -10.68
CA ARG A 144 5.00 -0.04 -10.38
C ARG A 144 5.13 -1.52 -10.74
N ARG A 145 5.66 -1.82 -11.94
CA ARG A 145 5.88 -3.21 -12.37
C ARG A 145 6.92 -3.92 -11.51
N CYS A 146 8.04 -3.27 -11.20
CA CYS A 146 9.04 -3.83 -10.29
C CYS A 146 8.46 -4.09 -8.89
N ILE A 147 7.73 -3.12 -8.33
CA ILE A 147 7.08 -3.26 -7.01
C ILE A 147 6.09 -4.43 -7.04
N VAL A 148 5.20 -4.50 -8.03
CA VAL A 148 4.21 -5.59 -8.09
C VAL A 148 4.90 -6.95 -8.22
N ALA A 149 5.90 -7.10 -9.07
CA ALA A 149 6.65 -8.34 -9.21
C ALA A 149 7.31 -8.77 -7.87
N ASN A 150 7.99 -7.85 -7.19
CA ASN A 150 8.63 -8.11 -5.89
C ASN A 150 7.60 -8.45 -4.78
N LEU A 151 6.44 -7.80 -4.78
CA LEU A 151 5.37 -8.09 -3.83
C LEU A 151 4.71 -9.45 -4.10
N LEU A 152 4.56 -9.86 -5.37
CA LEU A 152 4.08 -11.19 -5.73
C LEU A 152 5.06 -12.29 -5.31
N ASP A 153 6.37 -12.08 -5.51
CA ASP A 153 7.37 -13.04 -5.05
C ASP A 153 7.44 -13.16 -3.52
N ALA A 154 7.10 -12.09 -2.80
CA ALA A 154 7.04 -12.08 -1.34
C ALA A 154 5.82 -12.82 -0.75
N VAL A 155 4.94 -13.42 -1.55
CA VAL A 155 3.80 -14.22 -1.07
C VAL A 155 4.20 -15.70 -0.98
N GLU A 156 3.93 -16.37 0.13
CA GLU A 156 4.10 -17.83 0.25
C GLU A 156 3.14 -18.62 -0.67
N PRO A 157 3.47 -19.84 -1.11
CA PRO A 157 2.51 -20.71 -1.75
C PRO A 157 1.27 -20.90 -0.87
N GLY A 158 0.07 -20.71 -1.44
CA GLY A 158 -1.19 -20.67 -0.71
C GLY A 158 -1.47 -19.37 0.04
N GLY A 159 -0.50 -18.47 0.11
CA GLY A 159 -0.66 -17.14 0.68
C GLY A 159 -1.44 -16.19 -0.25
N LYS A 160 -1.70 -14.98 0.23
CA LYS A 160 -2.48 -14.01 -0.54
C LYS A 160 -1.83 -12.63 -0.61
N ILE A 161 -2.15 -11.92 -1.68
CA ILE A 161 -1.86 -10.49 -1.83
C ILE A 161 -3.16 -9.70 -1.98
N VAL A 162 -3.20 -8.53 -1.37
CA VAL A 162 -4.34 -7.61 -1.43
C VAL A 162 -3.86 -6.26 -1.91
N PHE A 163 -4.37 -5.82 -3.05
CA PHE A 163 -4.19 -4.46 -3.55
C PHE A 163 -5.48 -3.67 -3.34
N VAL A 164 -5.36 -2.45 -2.83
CA VAL A 164 -6.46 -1.47 -2.82
C VAL A 164 -5.93 -0.17 -3.40
N ASP A 165 -6.58 0.31 -4.46
CA ASP A 165 -6.13 1.51 -5.15
C ASP A 165 -7.24 2.15 -6.00
N TYR A 166 -6.93 3.26 -6.68
CA TYR A 166 -7.83 3.86 -7.65
C TYR A 166 -8.14 2.91 -8.81
N HIS A 167 -9.30 3.11 -9.39
CA HIS A 167 -9.78 2.38 -10.56
C HIS A 167 -10.56 3.33 -11.47
N LYS A 168 -10.79 2.93 -12.71
CA LYS A 168 -11.52 3.72 -13.68
C LYS A 168 -13.01 3.81 -13.31
N PRO A 169 -13.50 4.98 -12.85
CA PRO A 169 -14.88 5.12 -12.45
C PRO A 169 -15.82 4.96 -13.64
N ARG A 170 -17.04 4.50 -13.38
CA ARG A 170 -18.09 4.39 -14.41
C ARG A 170 -18.30 5.73 -15.09
N TRP A 171 -18.68 5.71 -16.38
CA TRP A 171 -18.79 6.91 -17.21
C TRP A 171 -19.72 8.00 -16.64
N TRP A 172 -20.75 7.63 -15.89
CA TRP A 172 -21.73 8.51 -15.23
C TRP A 172 -21.32 8.96 -13.82
N HIS A 173 -20.16 8.56 -13.32
CA HIS A 173 -19.76 8.86 -11.95
C HIS A 173 -19.58 10.36 -11.73
N PRO A 174 -20.26 10.99 -10.73
CA PRO A 174 -20.26 12.45 -10.59
C PRO A 174 -18.89 13.03 -10.24
N MET A 175 -18.01 12.22 -9.61
CA MET A 175 -16.67 12.66 -9.22
C MET A 175 -15.65 12.65 -10.36
N ARG A 176 -15.99 12.14 -11.55
CA ARG A 176 -15.03 12.07 -12.67
C ARG A 176 -14.34 13.39 -13.00
N PRO A 177 -15.03 14.53 -13.14
CA PRO A 177 -14.34 15.79 -13.43
C PRO A 177 -13.43 16.25 -12.30
N VAL A 178 -13.83 16.03 -11.04
CA VAL A 178 -13.01 16.35 -9.87
C VAL A 178 -11.77 15.46 -9.82
N MET A 179 -11.94 14.14 -10.01
CA MET A 179 -10.81 13.20 -10.01
C MET A 179 -9.87 13.42 -11.19
N ALA A 180 -10.37 13.83 -12.36
CA ALA A 180 -9.52 14.21 -13.48
C ALA A 180 -8.59 15.39 -13.12
N LEU A 181 -9.10 16.35 -12.34
CA LEU A 181 -8.31 17.47 -11.82
C LEU A 181 -7.26 17.00 -10.78
N VAL A 182 -7.69 16.15 -9.83
CA VAL A 182 -6.81 15.55 -8.82
C VAL A 182 -5.68 14.78 -9.50
N PHE A 183 -5.99 13.87 -10.43
CA PHE A 183 -4.99 13.07 -11.14
C PHE A 183 -4.07 13.90 -12.03
N ARG A 184 -4.54 15.02 -12.55
CA ARG A 184 -3.70 15.90 -13.36
C ARG A 184 -2.69 16.68 -12.54
N TYR A 185 -3.04 17.15 -11.35
CA TYR A 185 -2.24 18.09 -10.59
C TYR A 185 -1.61 17.53 -9.31
N LEU A 186 -2.25 16.54 -8.70
CA LEU A 186 -1.80 15.97 -7.42
C LEU A 186 -1.26 14.56 -7.55
N GLU A 187 -1.82 13.77 -8.50
CA GLU A 187 -1.51 12.34 -8.67
C GLU A 187 -1.19 12.02 -10.14
N PRO A 188 -0.09 12.55 -10.70
CA PRO A 188 0.18 12.47 -12.13
C PRO A 188 0.35 11.03 -12.65
N PHE A 189 0.77 10.10 -11.79
CA PHE A 189 0.96 8.69 -12.15
C PHE A 189 -0.32 7.87 -12.06
N ALA A 190 -1.39 8.38 -11.43
CA ALA A 190 -2.66 7.68 -11.28
C ALA A 190 -3.31 7.37 -12.63
N ASN A 191 -3.23 8.28 -13.61
CA ASN A 191 -3.84 8.08 -14.92
C ASN A 191 -3.35 6.82 -15.63
N SER A 192 -2.06 6.51 -15.54
CA SER A 192 -1.49 5.28 -16.12
C SER A 192 -2.01 4.02 -15.43
N LEU A 193 -2.27 4.07 -14.11
CA LEU A 193 -2.85 2.95 -13.39
C LEU A 193 -4.31 2.66 -13.81
N LEU A 194 -5.09 3.70 -14.14
CA LEU A 194 -6.49 3.52 -14.53
C LEU A 194 -6.67 2.73 -15.84
N ASP A 195 -5.65 2.68 -16.68
CA ASP A 195 -5.65 1.96 -17.95
C ASP A 195 -4.93 0.59 -17.84
N GLU A 196 -4.34 0.27 -16.67
CA GLU A 196 -3.68 -1.00 -16.40
C GLU A 196 -4.56 -1.92 -15.54
N SER A 197 -4.37 -3.24 -15.68
CA SER A 197 -4.98 -4.26 -14.83
C SER A 197 -3.92 -4.88 -13.93
N ILE A 198 -4.11 -4.78 -12.62
CA ILE A 198 -3.14 -5.31 -11.63
C ILE A 198 -2.96 -6.82 -11.83
N GLU A 199 -4.02 -7.53 -12.19
CA GLU A 199 -4.08 -8.98 -12.38
C GLU A 199 -3.23 -9.46 -13.58
N THR A 200 -2.80 -8.54 -14.44
CA THR A 200 -2.02 -8.87 -15.65
C THR A 200 -0.83 -7.93 -15.83
N LEU A 201 -0.48 -7.18 -14.80
CA LEU A 201 0.53 -6.12 -14.89
C LEU A 201 1.93 -6.65 -15.14
N VAL A 202 2.23 -7.83 -14.60
CA VAL A 202 3.53 -8.52 -14.68
C VAL A 202 3.33 -10.02 -14.97
N PRO A 203 4.32 -10.71 -15.55
CA PRO A 203 4.21 -12.15 -15.87
C PRO A 203 3.93 -13.03 -14.65
N GLU A 204 4.50 -12.71 -13.48
CA GLU A 204 4.36 -13.43 -12.22
C GLU A 204 2.91 -13.49 -11.72
N ALA A 205 2.07 -12.58 -12.21
CA ALA A 205 0.63 -12.58 -11.90
C ALA A 205 -0.10 -13.83 -12.41
N ALA A 206 0.48 -14.57 -13.37
CA ALA A 206 -0.08 -15.82 -13.89
C ALA A 206 -0.10 -16.95 -12.85
N ASP A 207 0.74 -16.88 -11.81
CA ASP A 207 0.82 -17.87 -10.73
C ASP A 207 -0.28 -17.70 -9.67
N PHE A 208 -1.15 -16.71 -9.85
CA PHE A 208 -2.18 -16.35 -8.87
C PHE A 208 -3.59 -16.58 -9.40
N GLU A 209 -4.50 -16.92 -8.49
CA GLU A 209 -5.94 -16.81 -8.71
C GLU A 209 -6.45 -15.46 -8.26
N TRP A 210 -7.08 -14.70 -9.16
CA TRP A 210 -7.46 -13.33 -8.93
C TRP A 210 -8.96 -13.17 -8.70
N ARG A 211 -9.33 -12.25 -7.77
CA ARG A 211 -10.69 -11.73 -7.63
C ARG A 211 -10.64 -10.23 -7.43
N LYS A 212 -11.62 -9.53 -7.99
CA LYS A 212 -11.71 -8.07 -7.99
C LYS A 212 -13.07 -7.59 -7.51
N GLU A 213 -13.04 -6.62 -6.63
CA GLU A 213 -14.21 -5.84 -6.21
C GLU A 213 -13.98 -4.36 -6.53
N THR A 214 -15.04 -3.65 -6.90
CA THR A 214 -14.98 -2.20 -7.07
C THR A 214 -15.94 -1.49 -6.11
N PHE A 215 -15.55 -0.28 -5.69
CA PHE A 215 -16.29 0.51 -4.71
C PHE A 215 -16.55 1.90 -5.25
N PHE A 216 -17.55 2.59 -4.65
CA PHE A 216 -17.88 3.97 -4.96
C PHE A 216 -17.98 4.21 -6.48
N GLY A 217 -18.93 3.53 -7.13
CA GLY A 217 -19.17 3.67 -8.57
C GLY A 217 -17.98 3.32 -9.47
N GLY A 218 -17.09 2.46 -8.98
CA GLY A 218 -15.90 2.00 -9.69
C GLY A 218 -14.66 2.88 -9.49
N LEU A 219 -14.71 3.92 -8.64
CA LEU A 219 -13.54 4.79 -8.40
C LEU A 219 -12.40 4.08 -7.67
N TYR A 220 -12.72 3.11 -6.83
CA TYR A 220 -11.76 2.31 -6.09
C TYR A 220 -11.91 0.83 -6.43
N GLN A 221 -10.81 0.11 -6.35
CA GLN A 221 -10.76 -1.35 -6.49
C GLN A 221 -10.07 -2.01 -5.30
N LYS A 222 -10.50 -3.23 -4.99
CA LYS A 222 -9.75 -4.20 -4.22
C LYS A 222 -9.50 -5.42 -5.11
N VAL A 223 -8.25 -5.76 -5.28
CA VAL A 223 -7.81 -6.92 -6.08
C VAL A 223 -7.10 -7.88 -5.14
N VAL A 224 -7.53 -9.11 -5.09
CA VAL A 224 -6.96 -10.16 -4.23
C VAL A 224 -6.45 -11.28 -5.09
N GLY A 225 -5.16 -11.60 -4.95
CA GLY A 225 -4.52 -12.75 -5.57
C GLY A 225 -4.20 -13.81 -4.51
N ILE A 226 -4.47 -15.08 -4.82
CA ILE A 226 -4.07 -16.24 -4.02
C ILE A 226 -3.01 -16.98 -4.82
N ARG A 227 -1.80 -17.14 -4.26
CA ARG A 227 -0.71 -17.84 -4.93
C ARG A 227 -1.03 -19.35 -4.98
N ARG A 228 -0.88 -19.94 -6.17
CA ARG A 228 -1.05 -21.39 -6.40
C ARG A 228 0.10 -22.19 -5.86
#